data_5e30d20f70a2d8f83d4f956f5171aed2
#
_entry.id   5e30d20f70a2d8f83d4f956f5171aed2
#
_cell.length_a   1.000
_cell.length_b   1.000
_cell.length_c   1.000
_cell.angle_alpha   90.00
_cell.angle_beta   90.00
_cell.angle_gamma   90.00
#
_symmetry.space_group_name_H-M   'P 1'
#
loop_
_entity.id
_entity.type
_entity.pdbx_description
1 polymer ?
#
loop_
_entity_poly.entity_id
_entity_poly.type
_entity_poly.pdbx_seq_one_letter_code
_entity_poly.pdbx_strand_id
1 'polypeptide(L)'
;MRRTFVYRVLGVWELARAFSVVLLTIVSHYQAPVSWTGPHPDYFSMTVLWDGSWYRLIAEQGYPPALPIDAVTGTVQQNAWAFYPAFPEMSRLLMWVTGLGFPVVGSPLALLLGFAAAVAMGLLLRDRV
;
A
#
# COMPACT_ATOMS: atom_id res chain seq x y z
N MET A 1 -2.81 16.51 29.71
CA MET A 1 -1.61 15.79 29.23
C MET A 1 -1.96 14.66 28.22
N ARG A 2 -2.93 13.78 28.46
CA ARG A 2 -3.24 12.60 27.62
C ARG A 2 -3.64 12.92 26.16
N ARG A 3 -4.44 13.95 25.91
CA ARG A 3 -4.81 14.35 24.53
C ARG A 3 -3.61 14.89 23.75
N THR A 4 -2.73 15.60 24.39
CA THR A 4 -1.54 16.21 23.77
C THR A 4 -0.58 15.13 23.21
N PHE A 5 -0.44 13.98 23.87
CA PHE A 5 0.39 12.89 23.40
C PHE A 5 -0.14 12.31 22.06
N VAL A 6 -1.43 11.99 22.01
CA VAL A 6 -2.05 11.46 20.78
C VAL A 6 -1.93 12.46 19.63
N TYR A 7 -2.17 13.73 19.85
CA TYR A 7 -2.00 14.77 18.82
C TYR A 7 -0.55 14.88 18.33
N ARG A 8 0.43 14.69 19.20
CA ARG A 8 1.85 14.67 18.79
C ARG A 8 2.15 13.45 17.91
N VAL A 9 1.65 12.28 18.27
CA VAL A 9 1.81 11.05 17.46
C VAL A 9 1.18 11.24 16.08
N LEU A 10 -0.03 11.78 16.01
CA LEU A 10 -0.70 12.06 14.74
C LEU A 10 0.05 13.10 13.92
N GLY A 11 0.49 14.19 14.54
CA GLY A 11 1.28 15.22 13.84
C GLY A 11 2.58 14.68 13.24
N VAL A 12 3.30 13.83 13.98
CA VAL A 12 4.51 13.15 13.44
C VAL A 12 4.14 12.22 12.28
N TRP A 13 3.05 11.46 12.41
CA TRP A 13 2.61 10.56 11.35
C TRP A 13 2.22 11.34 10.09
N GLU A 14 1.43 12.42 10.22
CA GLU A 14 0.99 13.25 9.10
C GLU A 14 2.18 13.91 8.38
N LEU A 15 3.12 14.48 9.15
CA LEU A 15 4.33 15.08 8.58
C LEU A 15 5.19 14.06 7.84
N ALA A 16 5.35 12.87 8.40
CA ALA A 16 6.09 11.78 7.74
C ALA A 16 5.40 11.34 6.43
N ARG A 17 4.08 11.26 6.41
CA ARG A 17 3.31 10.91 5.20
C ARG A 17 3.35 12.02 4.16
N ALA A 18 3.18 13.29 4.56
CA ALA A 18 3.31 14.42 3.66
C ALA A 18 4.70 14.47 3.01
N PHE A 19 5.75 14.27 3.81
CA PHE A 19 7.12 14.19 3.29
C PHE A 19 7.28 13.03 2.29
N SER A 20 6.74 11.84 2.61
CA SER A 20 6.80 10.68 1.69
C SER A 20 6.07 10.94 0.37
N VAL A 21 4.89 11.58 0.40
CA VAL A 21 4.13 11.94 -0.80
C VAL A 21 4.93 12.91 -1.67
N VAL A 22 5.49 13.97 -1.08
CA VAL A 22 6.33 14.94 -1.79
C VAL A 22 7.55 14.26 -2.41
N LEU A 23 8.25 13.44 -1.62
CA LEU A 23 9.44 12.73 -2.09
C LEU A 23 9.11 11.79 -3.26
N LEU A 24 8.07 10.95 -3.13
CA LEU A 24 7.66 10.03 -4.19
C LEU A 24 7.20 10.77 -5.45
N THR A 25 6.51 11.91 -5.30
CA THR A 25 6.11 12.74 -6.44
C THR A 25 7.34 13.31 -7.16
N ILE A 26 8.33 13.80 -6.40
CA ILE A 26 9.58 14.29 -7.00
C ILE A 26 10.32 13.15 -7.71
N VAL A 27 10.49 12.01 -7.03
CA VAL A 27 11.20 10.84 -7.59
C VAL A 27 10.49 10.34 -8.84
N SER A 28 9.15 10.25 -8.84
CA SER A 28 8.40 9.80 -10.02
C SER A 28 8.63 10.71 -11.23
N HIS A 29 8.79 12.02 -11.02
CA HIS A 29 9.06 12.96 -12.10
C HIS A 29 10.42 12.75 -12.77
N TYR A 30 11.42 12.28 -12.01
CA TYR A 30 12.77 12.01 -12.52
C TYR A 30 12.99 10.53 -12.87
N GLN A 31 12.02 9.67 -12.57
CA GLN A 31 12.12 8.23 -12.82
C GLN A 31 12.05 7.96 -14.33
N ALA A 32 13.09 7.32 -14.86
CA ALA A 32 13.04 6.85 -16.25
C ALA A 32 11.95 5.78 -16.43
N PRO A 33 11.22 5.78 -17.54
CA PRO A 33 10.23 4.76 -17.85
C PRO A 33 10.88 3.38 -17.89
N VAL A 34 10.33 2.44 -17.10
CA VAL A 34 10.74 1.04 -17.08
C VAL A 34 9.50 0.14 -17.06
N SER A 35 9.67 -1.15 -17.31
CA SER A 35 8.54 -2.08 -17.46
C SER A 35 7.58 -2.11 -16.25
N TRP A 36 8.09 -1.88 -15.06
CA TRP A 36 7.28 -1.87 -13.83
C TRP A 36 6.72 -0.51 -13.41
N THR A 37 7.23 0.61 -13.95
CA THR A 37 6.67 1.95 -13.68
C THR A 37 5.76 2.45 -14.81
N GLY A 38 5.86 1.84 -16.00
CA GLY A 38 5.14 2.30 -17.18
C GLY A 38 5.80 3.50 -17.87
N PRO A 39 5.19 4.01 -18.95
CA PRO A 39 5.79 5.04 -19.81
C PRO A 39 5.78 6.45 -19.19
N HIS A 40 4.91 6.69 -18.24
CA HIS A 40 4.76 7.99 -17.56
C HIS A 40 4.65 7.76 -16.06
N PRO A 41 5.79 7.53 -15.36
CA PRO A 41 5.78 7.32 -13.91
C PRO A 41 5.17 8.53 -13.19
N ASP A 42 4.26 8.24 -12.27
CA ASP A 42 3.62 9.21 -11.40
C ASP A 42 3.61 8.72 -9.95
N TYR A 43 3.07 9.52 -9.04
CA TYR A 43 2.95 9.12 -7.63
C TYR A 43 2.25 7.78 -7.47
N PHE A 44 1.15 7.55 -8.17
CA PHE A 44 0.35 6.32 -8.01
C PHE A 44 1.07 5.09 -8.56
N SER A 45 1.77 5.21 -9.69
CA SER A 45 2.59 4.10 -10.21
C SER A 45 3.72 3.73 -9.25
N MET A 46 4.32 4.73 -8.57
CA MET A 46 5.36 4.48 -7.56
C MET A 46 4.82 3.79 -6.31
N THR A 47 3.56 4.02 -5.93
CA THR A 47 2.95 3.37 -4.75
C THR A 47 2.59 1.90 -4.95
N VAL A 48 2.53 1.41 -6.18
CA VAL A 48 2.21 0.01 -6.51
C VAL A 48 3.43 -0.81 -6.92
N LEU A 49 4.63 -0.31 -6.67
CA LEU A 49 5.86 -1.09 -6.86
C LEU A 49 6.02 -2.17 -5.80
N TRP A 50 6.86 -3.17 -6.06
CA TRP A 50 7.22 -4.25 -5.13
C TRP A 50 5.97 -5.00 -4.65
N ASP A 51 5.76 -5.06 -3.35
CA ASP A 51 4.61 -5.72 -2.73
C ASP A 51 3.27 -5.11 -3.17
N GLY A 52 3.25 -3.82 -3.50
CA GLY A 52 2.08 -3.15 -4.06
C GLY A 52 1.56 -3.78 -5.35
N SER A 53 2.46 -4.33 -6.18
CA SER A 53 2.10 -5.04 -7.41
C SER A 53 1.35 -6.36 -7.13
N TRP A 54 1.72 -7.08 -6.08
CA TRP A 54 1.02 -8.28 -5.64
C TRP A 54 -0.37 -7.97 -5.07
N TYR A 55 -0.49 -6.94 -4.24
CA TYR A 55 -1.80 -6.50 -3.74
C TYR A 55 -2.72 -6.03 -4.87
N ARG A 56 -2.16 -5.32 -5.85
CA ARG A 56 -2.90 -4.94 -7.07
C ARG A 56 -3.39 -6.17 -7.82
N LEU A 57 -2.51 -7.13 -8.08
CA LEU A 57 -2.84 -8.37 -8.77
C LEU A 57 -3.99 -9.10 -8.07
N ILE A 58 -3.93 -9.25 -6.74
CA ILE A 58 -4.98 -9.92 -5.96
C ILE A 58 -6.28 -9.11 -6.01
N ALA A 59 -6.22 -7.78 -5.89
CA ALA A 59 -7.41 -6.93 -5.95
C ALA A 59 -8.10 -7.00 -7.33
N GLU A 60 -7.34 -7.06 -8.42
CA GLU A 60 -7.86 -7.08 -9.78
C GLU A 60 -8.29 -8.48 -10.24
N GLN A 61 -7.52 -9.53 -9.92
CA GLN A 61 -7.68 -10.86 -10.49
C GLN A 61 -7.98 -11.97 -9.47
N GLY A 62 -7.72 -11.73 -8.19
CA GLY A 62 -7.81 -12.75 -7.14
C GLY A 62 -6.56 -13.59 -7.01
N TYR A 63 -6.67 -14.62 -6.18
CA TYR A 63 -5.60 -15.61 -6.02
C TYR A 63 -5.61 -16.61 -7.18
N PRO A 64 -4.44 -17.05 -7.65
CA PRO A 64 -4.39 -18.08 -8.68
C PRO A 64 -4.94 -19.39 -8.13
N PRO A 65 -5.63 -20.21 -8.97
CA PRO A 65 -6.23 -21.48 -8.53
C PRO A 65 -5.17 -22.56 -8.20
N ALA A 66 -3.96 -22.40 -8.70
CA ALA A 66 -2.84 -23.30 -8.45
C ALA A 66 -1.55 -22.51 -8.19
N LEU A 67 -0.63 -23.12 -7.44
CA LEU A 67 0.70 -22.53 -7.23
C LEU A 67 1.51 -22.58 -8.52
N PRO A 68 2.17 -21.49 -8.92
CA PRO A 68 3.06 -21.50 -10.07
C PRO A 68 4.32 -22.33 -9.74
N ILE A 69 4.59 -23.32 -10.55
CA ILE A 69 5.77 -24.19 -10.43
C ILE A 69 6.75 -23.85 -11.55
N ASP A 70 8.00 -23.67 -11.20
CA ASP A 70 9.07 -23.53 -12.16
C ASP A 70 9.29 -24.87 -12.90
N ALA A 71 9.21 -24.85 -14.23
CA ALA A 71 9.26 -26.05 -15.04
C ALA A 71 10.65 -26.72 -15.05
N VAL A 72 11.72 -25.98 -14.72
CA VAL A 72 13.10 -26.47 -14.71
C VAL A 72 13.49 -27.00 -13.36
N THR A 73 13.18 -26.25 -12.30
CA THR A 73 13.61 -26.57 -10.94
C THR A 73 12.57 -27.36 -10.13
N GLY A 74 11.30 -27.38 -10.57
CA GLY A 74 10.18 -27.98 -9.82
C GLY A 74 9.82 -27.23 -8.54
N THR A 75 10.38 -26.05 -8.29
CA THR A 75 10.13 -25.26 -7.10
C THR A 75 8.95 -24.28 -7.29
N VAL A 76 8.27 -23.95 -6.20
CA VAL A 76 7.21 -22.93 -6.22
C VAL A 76 7.84 -21.57 -6.46
N GLN A 77 7.37 -20.85 -7.48
CA GLN A 77 7.76 -19.48 -7.76
C GLN A 77 7.10 -18.49 -6.80
N GLN A 78 7.59 -17.24 -6.78
CA GLN A 78 6.91 -16.13 -6.10
C GLN A 78 5.48 -16.01 -6.61
N ASN A 79 4.53 -15.85 -5.67
CA ASN A 79 3.12 -15.84 -6.03
C ASN A 79 2.27 -15.04 -5.02
N ALA A 80 1.02 -14.78 -5.40
CA ALA A 80 0.06 -14.01 -4.62
C ALA A 80 -0.28 -14.63 -3.24
N TRP A 81 -0.13 -15.95 -3.05
CA TRP A 81 -0.46 -16.63 -1.79
C TRP A 81 0.46 -16.25 -0.61
N ALA A 82 1.56 -15.56 -0.88
CA ALA A 82 2.41 -14.99 0.17
C ALA A 82 1.80 -13.76 0.84
N PHE A 83 0.71 -13.20 0.31
CA PHE A 83 0.12 -11.95 0.77
C PHE A 83 -1.27 -12.16 1.37
N TYR A 84 -1.56 -11.45 2.48
CA TYR A 84 -2.84 -11.56 3.17
C TYR A 84 -3.98 -10.90 2.39
N PRO A 85 -5.21 -11.48 2.43
CA PRO A 85 -6.33 -11.05 1.60
C PRO A 85 -7.01 -9.75 2.06
N ALA A 86 -6.91 -9.36 3.33
CA ALA A 86 -7.72 -8.27 3.88
C ALA A 86 -7.56 -6.95 3.10
N PHE A 87 -6.33 -6.51 2.85
CA PHE A 87 -6.08 -5.25 2.16
C PHE A 87 -6.51 -5.27 0.68
N PRO A 88 -6.14 -6.27 -0.15
CA PRO A 88 -6.58 -6.31 -1.53
C PRO A 88 -8.09 -6.52 -1.67
N GLU A 89 -8.76 -7.27 -0.79
CA GLU A 89 -10.22 -7.43 -0.86
C GLU A 89 -10.96 -6.15 -0.48
N MET A 90 -10.49 -5.42 0.52
CA MET A 90 -11.01 -4.08 0.83
C MET A 90 -10.81 -3.12 -0.36
N SER A 91 -9.65 -3.18 -0.99
CA SER A 91 -9.36 -2.38 -2.18
C SER A 91 -10.28 -2.76 -3.34
N ARG A 92 -10.51 -4.06 -3.59
CA ARG A 92 -11.45 -4.56 -4.61
C ARG A 92 -12.86 -4.02 -4.38
N LEU A 93 -13.36 -4.08 -3.14
CA LEU A 93 -14.67 -3.54 -2.80
C LEU A 93 -14.77 -2.05 -3.11
N LEU A 94 -13.75 -1.27 -2.73
CA LEU A 94 -13.72 0.15 -3.02
C LEU A 94 -13.60 0.44 -4.53
N MET A 95 -12.81 -0.34 -5.27
CA MET A 95 -12.73 -0.26 -6.74
C MET A 95 -14.11 -0.50 -7.38
N TRP A 96 -14.84 -1.50 -6.90
CA TRP A 96 -16.18 -1.80 -7.37
C TRP A 96 -17.19 -0.67 -7.10
N VAL A 97 -17.14 -0.08 -5.90
CA VAL A 97 -18.04 1.03 -5.51
C VAL A 97 -17.72 2.33 -6.24
N THR A 98 -16.43 2.63 -6.42
CA THR A 98 -15.98 3.92 -6.97
C THR A 98 -15.75 3.91 -8.48
N GLY A 99 -15.55 2.74 -9.09
CA GLY A 99 -15.11 2.60 -10.48
C GLY A 99 -13.65 3.00 -10.73
N LEU A 100 -12.87 3.28 -9.68
CA LEU A 100 -11.47 3.71 -9.78
C LEU A 100 -10.52 2.52 -9.76
N GLY A 101 -9.33 2.67 -10.36
CA GLY A 101 -8.30 1.65 -10.39
C GLY A 101 -7.57 1.49 -9.04
N PHE A 102 -6.93 0.32 -8.84
CA PHE A 102 -6.22 -0.02 -7.60
C PHE A 102 -5.22 1.06 -7.12
N PRO A 103 -4.36 1.67 -7.95
CA PRO A 103 -3.40 2.66 -7.45
C PRO A 103 -4.08 3.86 -6.76
N VAL A 104 -5.21 4.30 -7.32
CA VAL A 104 -5.98 5.44 -6.79
C VAL A 104 -6.76 5.07 -5.53
N VAL A 105 -7.17 3.83 -5.39
CA VAL A 105 -7.95 3.33 -4.23
C VAL A 105 -7.02 2.83 -3.13
N GLY A 106 -6.02 2.02 -3.47
CA GLY A 106 -5.15 1.36 -2.51
C GLY A 106 -4.28 2.34 -1.73
N SER A 107 -3.75 3.38 -2.39
CA SER A 107 -2.89 4.36 -1.72
C SER A 107 -3.62 5.15 -0.61
N PRO A 108 -4.80 5.75 -0.84
CA PRO A 108 -5.56 6.37 0.24
C PRO A 108 -6.04 5.38 1.30
N LEU A 109 -6.43 4.16 0.91
CA LEU A 109 -6.80 3.13 1.88
C LEU A 109 -5.63 2.78 2.80
N ALA A 110 -4.42 2.60 2.26
CA ALA A 110 -3.22 2.36 3.07
C ALA A 110 -2.92 3.52 4.02
N LEU A 111 -3.11 4.77 3.57
CA LEU A 111 -2.97 5.96 4.43
C LEU A 111 -4.01 5.97 5.55
N LEU A 112 -5.28 5.68 5.27
CA LEU A 112 -6.34 5.61 6.27
C LEU A 112 -6.09 4.51 7.31
N LEU A 113 -5.69 3.32 6.87
CA LEU A 113 -5.36 2.21 7.78
C LEU A 113 -4.11 2.54 8.62
N GLY A 114 -3.10 3.16 8.03
CA GLY A 114 -1.92 3.63 8.74
C GLY A 114 -2.24 4.71 9.78
N PHE A 115 -3.15 5.64 9.45
CA PHE A 115 -3.65 6.63 10.41
C PHE A 115 -4.39 5.96 11.58
N ALA A 116 -5.31 5.03 11.29
CA ALA A 116 -6.02 4.28 12.31
C ALA A 116 -5.06 3.50 13.23
N ALA A 117 -4.03 2.88 12.65
CA ALA A 117 -2.99 2.18 13.41
C ALA A 117 -2.19 3.15 14.30
N ALA A 118 -1.83 4.34 13.81
CA ALA A 118 -1.15 5.37 14.59
C ALA A 118 -2.00 5.86 15.77
N VAL A 119 -3.31 6.06 15.56
CA VAL A 119 -4.26 6.38 16.63
C VAL A 119 -4.32 5.26 17.66
N ALA A 120 -4.52 4.01 17.22
CA ALA A 120 -4.59 2.85 18.10
C ALA A 120 -3.32 2.70 18.94
N MET A 121 -2.14 2.81 18.32
CA MET A 121 -0.86 2.77 19.00
C MET A 121 -0.72 3.91 20.01
N GLY A 122 -1.09 5.14 19.63
CA GLY A 122 -1.09 6.31 20.53
C GLY A 122 -1.99 6.11 21.74
N LEU A 123 -3.15 5.47 21.57
CA LEU A 123 -4.08 5.14 22.67
C LEU A 123 -3.51 4.04 23.58
N LEU A 124 -2.89 3.01 23.02
CA LEU A 124 -2.30 1.91 23.80
C LEU A 124 -1.09 2.36 24.64
N LEU A 125 -0.28 3.27 24.11
CA LEU A 125 0.96 3.72 24.75
C LEU A 125 0.74 4.92 25.70
N ARG A 126 -0.39 5.64 25.60
CA ARG A 126 -0.65 6.87 26.37
C ARG A 126 -0.55 6.70 27.89
N ASP A 127 -0.82 5.51 28.39
CA ASP A 127 -0.84 5.21 29.83
C ASP A 127 0.51 4.59 30.30
N ARG A 128 1.46 4.42 29.37
CA ARG A 128 2.81 3.90 29.61
C ARG A 128 3.92 4.95 29.55
N VAL A 129 3.57 6.17 29.12
CA VAL A 129 4.43 7.34 28.97
C VAL A 129 3.80 8.52 29.72
#